data_5b77f3a13cba0b20ee38d5224875ec2d
#
_entry.id   5b77f3a13cba0b20ee38d5224875ec2d
#
_cell.length_a   1.000
_cell.length_b   1.000
_cell.length_c   1.000
_cell.angle_alpha   90.00
_cell.angle_beta   90.00
_cell.angle_gamma   90.00
#
_symmetry.space_group_name_H-M   'P 1'
#
loop_
_entity.id
_entity.type
_entity.pdbx_description
1 polymer ?
#
loop_
_entity_poly.entity_id
_entity_poly.type
_entity_poly.pdbx_seq_one_letter_code
_entity_poly.pdbx_strand_id
1 'polypeptide(L)'
;MDYRIEHDTMGEVRVPANRCWGAQTQRSHENFPIGTEKIPQEIIHAFAVLKKAAALANCKLGNLDARRANAIAAACDEILADKLDDEFPLVVWQT
;
A
#
# COMPACT_ATOMS: atom_id res chain seq x y z
N MET A 1 -5.30 4.40 21.47
CA MET A 1 -5.26 4.44 20.00
C MET A 1 -6.33 3.51 19.44
N ASP A 2 -7.04 3.95 18.42
CA ASP A 2 -8.06 3.13 17.79
C ASP A 2 -7.46 2.19 16.76
N TYR A 3 -8.03 0.99 16.73
CA TYR A 3 -7.64 -0.05 15.75
C TYR A 3 -8.86 -0.53 15.00
N ARG A 4 -8.65 -0.99 13.78
CA ARG A 4 -9.64 -1.78 13.05
C ARG A 4 -9.14 -3.20 12.92
N ILE A 5 -10.04 -4.13 12.67
CA ILE A 5 -9.70 -5.55 12.47
C ILE A 5 -9.63 -5.82 10.96
N GLU A 6 -8.50 -6.34 10.51
CA GLU A 6 -8.31 -6.81 9.15
C GLU A 6 -8.08 -8.33 9.17
N HIS A 7 -8.25 -8.97 8.03
CA HIS A 7 -8.16 -10.42 7.92
C HIS A 7 -7.23 -10.83 6.79
N ASP A 8 -6.50 -11.92 7.02
CA ASP A 8 -5.79 -12.63 5.98
C ASP A 8 -5.92 -14.15 6.22
N THR A 9 -5.16 -14.97 5.49
CA THR A 9 -5.24 -16.42 5.64
C THR A 9 -4.77 -16.93 7.00
N MET A 10 -4.08 -16.09 7.78
CA MET A 10 -3.63 -16.43 9.13
C MET A 10 -4.63 -15.99 10.21
N GLY A 11 -5.71 -15.32 9.83
CA GLY A 11 -6.75 -14.87 10.75
C GLY A 11 -6.81 -13.37 10.92
N GLU A 12 -7.31 -12.93 12.05
CA GLU A 12 -7.48 -11.51 12.34
C GLU A 12 -6.19 -10.85 12.79
N VAL A 13 -6.02 -9.57 12.42
CA VAL A 13 -4.93 -8.73 12.89
C VAL A 13 -5.45 -7.32 13.13
N ARG A 14 -4.94 -6.67 14.18
CA ARG A 14 -5.29 -5.29 14.51
C ARG A 14 -4.39 -4.34 13.74
N VAL A 15 -5.02 -3.42 13.02
CA VAL A 15 -4.31 -2.38 12.25
C VAL A 15 -4.72 -1.02 12.80
N PRO A 16 -3.79 -0.07 13.00
CA PRO A 16 -4.18 1.27 13.42
C PRO A 16 -5.23 1.86 12.51
N ALA A 17 -6.32 2.36 13.07
CA ALA A 17 -7.49 2.78 12.30
C ALA A 17 -7.19 3.95 11.35
N ASN A 18 -6.16 4.76 11.66
CA ASN A 18 -5.78 5.92 10.87
C ASN A 18 -4.74 5.61 9.78
N ARG A 19 -4.44 4.34 9.54
CA ARG A 19 -3.47 3.93 8.53
C ARG A 19 -4.15 3.24 7.36
N CYS A 20 -3.51 3.32 6.19
CA CYS A 20 -4.09 2.81 4.93
C CYS A 20 -3.73 1.36 4.65
N TRP A 21 -2.69 0.82 5.28
CA TRP A 21 -2.25 -0.55 4.99
C TRP A 21 -3.18 -1.60 5.61
N GLY A 22 -3.08 -2.82 5.09
CA GLY A 22 -3.92 -3.92 5.53
C GLY A 22 -3.18 -4.94 6.38
N ALA A 23 -3.75 -6.15 6.44
CA ALA A 23 -3.29 -7.23 7.32
C ALA A 23 -1.86 -7.67 7.03
N GLN A 24 -1.51 -7.89 5.77
CA GLN A 24 -0.20 -8.41 5.39
C GLN A 24 0.93 -7.44 5.76
N THR A 25 0.75 -6.17 5.46
CA THR A 25 1.73 -5.14 5.83
C THR A 25 1.86 -5.04 7.34
N GLN A 26 0.74 -5.10 8.07
CA GLN A 26 0.78 -5.05 9.54
C GLN A 26 1.58 -6.22 10.11
N ARG A 27 1.38 -7.43 9.61
CA ARG A 27 2.15 -8.59 10.08
C ARG A 27 3.64 -8.45 9.79
N SER A 28 4.00 -8.00 8.59
CA SER A 28 5.40 -7.77 8.24
C SER A 28 6.03 -6.72 9.13
N HIS A 29 5.32 -5.64 9.41
CA HIS A 29 5.78 -4.57 10.29
C HIS A 29 6.05 -5.09 11.71
N GLU A 30 5.18 -5.95 12.23
CA GLU A 30 5.34 -6.54 13.56
C GLU A 30 6.45 -7.59 13.59
N ASN A 31 6.61 -8.37 12.52
CA ASN A 31 7.57 -9.47 12.45
C ASN A 31 9.01 -9.01 12.22
N PHE A 32 9.21 -7.84 11.63
CA PHE A 32 10.53 -7.36 11.25
C PHE A 32 10.85 -5.97 11.83
N PRO A 33 10.91 -5.84 13.17
CA PRO A 33 11.35 -4.58 13.81
C PRO A 33 12.89 -4.51 13.83
N ILE A 34 13.50 -4.53 12.64
CA ILE A 34 14.95 -4.64 12.47
C ILE A 34 15.43 -3.44 11.67
N GLY A 35 16.28 -2.60 12.28
CA GLY A 35 16.85 -1.44 11.61
C GLY A 35 15.82 -0.31 11.44
N THR A 36 16.24 0.72 10.72
CA THR A 36 15.41 1.90 10.48
C THR A 36 15.27 2.24 9.00
N GLU A 37 16.02 1.56 8.13
CA GLU A 37 16.02 1.83 6.70
C GLU A 37 14.72 1.34 6.07
N LYS A 38 13.88 2.28 5.66
CA LYS A 38 12.62 1.99 4.96
C LYS A 38 12.85 1.90 3.46
N ILE A 39 11.84 1.41 2.75
CA ILE A 39 11.87 1.37 1.30
C ILE A 39 12.07 2.80 0.76
N PRO A 40 13.05 3.03 -0.14
CA PRO A 40 13.30 4.35 -0.67
C PRO A 40 12.08 4.95 -1.37
N GLN A 41 11.90 6.27 -1.22
CA GLN A 41 10.77 6.99 -1.81
C GLN A 41 10.75 6.87 -3.34
N GLU A 42 11.93 6.82 -3.96
CA GLU A 42 12.04 6.65 -5.42
C GLU A 42 11.41 5.35 -5.89
N ILE A 43 11.58 4.27 -5.13
CA ILE A 43 10.97 2.96 -5.45
C ILE A 43 9.46 3.03 -5.26
N ILE A 44 9.00 3.64 -4.18
CA ILE A 44 7.56 3.81 -3.93
C ILE A 44 6.91 4.61 -5.05
N HIS A 45 7.52 5.71 -5.47
CA HIS A 45 7.03 6.52 -6.60
C HIS A 45 7.03 5.74 -7.91
N ALA A 46 8.07 4.95 -8.18
CA ALA A 46 8.14 4.12 -9.37
C ALA A 46 7.00 3.10 -9.41
N PHE A 47 6.69 2.45 -8.27
CA PHE A 47 5.55 1.55 -8.18
C PHE A 47 4.22 2.27 -8.37
N ALA A 48 4.08 3.49 -7.85
CA ALA A 48 2.85 4.27 -8.05
C ALA A 48 2.62 4.57 -9.53
N VAL A 49 3.66 4.94 -10.28
CA VAL A 49 3.57 5.17 -11.72
C VAL A 49 3.20 3.86 -12.43
N LEU A 50 3.86 2.77 -12.10
CA LEU A 50 3.60 1.46 -12.69
C LEU A 50 2.17 0.99 -12.44
N LYS A 51 1.70 1.09 -11.21
CA LYS A 51 0.35 0.65 -10.84
C LYS A 51 -0.72 1.50 -11.49
N LYS A 52 -0.51 2.81 -11.57
CA LYS A 52 -1.43 3.71 -12.27
C LYS A 52 -1.52 3.35 -13.75
N ALA A 53 -0.39 3.18 -14.41
CA ALA A 53 -0.34 2.80 -15.83
C ALA A 53 -1.04 1.45 -16.06
N ALA A 54 -0.79 0.47 -15.19
CA ALA A 54 -1.42 -0.85 -15.29
C ALA A 54 -2.94 -0.77 -15.10
N ALA A 55 -3.42 0.03 -14.15
CA ALA A 55 -4.85 0.20 -13.92
C ALA A 55 -5.54 0.82 -15.13
N LEU A 56 -4.95 1.85 -15.71
CA LEU A 56 -5.51 2.52 -16.89
C LEU A 56 -5.48 1.60 -18.12
N ALA A 57 -4.40 0.85 -18.33
CA ALA A 57 -4.28 -0.10 -19.44
C ALA A 57 -5.29 -1.24 -19.29
N ASN A 58 -5.45 -1.80 -18.10
CA ASN A 58 -6.40 -2.88 -17.86
C ASN A 58 -7.85 -2.41 -18.00
N CYS A 59 -8.14 -1.17 -17.62
CA CYS A 59 -9.44 -0.58 -17.85
C CYS A 59 -9.74 -0.47 -19.36
N LYS A 60 -8.77 0.02 -20.12
CA LYS A 60 -8.93 0.16 -21.58
C LYS A 60 -9.11 -1.18 -22.27
N LEU A 61 -8.46 -2.24 -21.74
CA LEU A 61 -8.59 -3.59 -22.27
C LEU A 61 -9.87 -4.32 -21.80
N GLY A 62 -10.65 -3.72 -20.93
CA GLY A 62 -11.86 -4.33 -20.40
C GLY A 62 -11.66 -5.31 -19.25
N ASN A 63 -10.44 -5.41 -18.71
CA ASN A 63 -10.10 -6.31 -17.60
C ASN A 63 -10.38 -5.72 -16.23
N LEU A 64 -10.60 -4.42 -16.15
CA LEU A 64 -10.83 -3.69 -14.90
C LEU A 64 -11.87 -2.62 -15.16
N ASP A 65 -12.89 -2.55 -14.30
CA ASP A 65 -13.94 -1.55 -14.47
C ASP A 65 -13.42 -0.13 -14.17
N ALA A 66 -14.09 0.87 -14.76
CA ALA A 66 -13.64 2.26 -14.67
C ALA A 66 -13.63 2.78 -13.23
N ARG A 67 -14.60 2.36 -12.41
CA ARG A 67 -14.69 2.80 -11.01
C ARG A 67 -13.43 2.40 -10.23
N ARG A 68 -13.02 1.14 -10.36
CA ARG A 68 -11.81 0.63 -9.68
C ARG A 68 -10.53 1.23 -10.27
N ALA A 69 -10.47 1.33 -11.59
CA ALA A 69 -9.31 1.93 -12.25
C ALA A 69 -9.10 3.38 -11.80
N ASN A 70 -10.18 4.16 -11.72
CA ASN A 70 -10.09 5.55 -11.26
C ASN A 70 -9.70 5.67 -9.79
N ALA A 71 -10.20 4.77 -8.94
CA ALA A 71 -9.81 4.73 -7.53
C ALA A 71 -8.32 4.41 -7.35
N ILE A 72 -7.82 3.43 -8.10
CA ILE A 72 -6.39 3.06 -8.07
C ILE A 72 -5.55 4.24 -8.58
N ALA A 73 -5.94 4.86 -9.69
CA ALA A 73 -5.21 6.00 -10.24
C ALA A 73 -5.17 7.17 -9.25
N ALA A 74 -6.28 7.46 -8.58
CA ALA A 74 -6.35 8.52 -7.58
C ALA A 74 -5.44 8.23 -6.38
N ALA A 75 -5.40 6.99 -5.90
CA ALA A 75 -4.50 6.58 -4.82
C ALA A 75 -3.03 6.73 -5.24
N CYS A 76 -2.69 6.33 -6.47
CA CYS A 76 -1.34 6.51 -7.00
C CYS A 76 -0.95 7.98 -7.08
N ASP A 77 -1.87 8.85 -7.48
CA ASP A 77 -1.62 10.29 -7.53
C ASP A 77 -1.38 10.87 -6.14
N GLU A 78 -2.07 10.39 -5.12
CA GLU A 78 -1.81 10.81 -3.73
C GLU A 78 -0.41 10.39 -3.27
N ILE A 79 0.03 9.18 -3.64
CA ILE A 79 1.39 8.72 -3.34
C ILE A 79 2.41 9.63 -4.03
N LEU A 80 2.21 9.95 -5.31
CA LEU A 80 3.12 10.80 -6.08
C LEU A 80 3.14 12.23 -5.58
N ALA A 81 2.07 12.69 -4.92
CA ALA A 81 2.00 14.02 -4.30
C ALA A 81 2.55 14.03 -2.86
N ASP A 82 3.16 12.93 -2.41
CA ASP A 82 3.76 12.76 -1.07
C ASP A 82 2.75 12.89 0.08
N LYS A 83 1.47 12.64 -0.19
CA LYS A 83 0.42 12.72 0.84
C LYS A 83 0.34 11.48 1.71
N LEU A 84 0.95 10.37 1.27
CA LEU A 84 0.88 9.06 1.93
C LEU A 84 2.26 8.56 2.38
N ASP A 85 3.20 9.46 2.64
CA ASP A 85 4.58 9.09 2.97
C ASP A 85 4.67 8.21 4.22
N ASP A 86 3.80 8.41 5.20
CA ASP A 86 3.79 7.66 6.45
C ASP A 86 3.07 6.30 6.33
N GLU A 87 2.54 5.97 5.15
CA GLU A 87 1.79 4.74 4.93
C GLU A 87 2.64 3.57 4.43
N PHE A 88 3.97 3.74 4.37
CA PHE A 88 4.93 2.71 3.93
C PHE A 88 5.90 2.39 5.07
N PRO A 89 5.45 1.62 6.08
CA PRO A 89 6.21 1.45 7.32
C PRO A 89 7.29 0.38 7.27
N LEU A 90 7.35 -0.42 6.20
CA LEU A 90 8.21 -1.60 6.16
C LEU A 90 9.66 -1.22 5.96
N VAL A 91 10.54 -1.90 6.72
CA VAL A 91 11.98 -1.77 6.57
C VAL A 91 12.47 -2.62 5.40
N VAL A 92 13.63 -2.26 4.84
CA VAL A 92 14.22 -2.99 3.71
C VAL A 92 14.64 -4.42 4.08
N TRP A 93 14.76 -4.72 5.38
CA TRP A 93 15.21 -6.02 5.88
C TRP A 93 14.09 -7.06 6.00
N GLN A 94 12.83 -6.66 5.75
CA GLN A 94 11.72 -7.60 5.77
C GLN A 94 11.73 -8.51 4.54
N THR A 95 11.17 -9.71 4.66
CA THR A 95 11.09 -10.65 3.53
C THR A 95 9.65 -11.08 3.27
#